data_d12316e7fdff0ac1e29dd774e058f1ea
#
_entry.id   d12316e7fdff0ac1e29dd774e058f1ea
#
_cell.length_a   1.000
_cell.length_b   1.000
_cell.length_c   1.000
_cell.angle_alpha   90.00
_cell.angle_beta   90.00
_cell.angle_gamma   90.00
#
_symmetry.space_group_name_H-M   'P 1'
#
loop_
_entity.id
_entity.type
_entity.pdbx_description
1 polymer ?
#
loop_
_entity_poly.entity_id
_entity_poly.type
_entity_poly.pdbx_seq_one_letter_code
_entity_poly.pdbx_strand_id
1 'polypeptide(L)'
;MKQKPLIIIRNTLLIFLTFGLPIALLIFFRKDFKTLEQLIPTTGFAGPLFSILLMGILSATPIPTDPIVILNGALFGPFIGVLVSWMGNNLAAVIEYFIGKGLGSLADFNQQKKNLPFGLDKFPADSAIFLIFGRFVPQVGGKIVSLAGGAYHVPFGRYLWTAVVSNLFGSVFLSLGGYSILHSPL
;
A
#
# COMPACT_ATOMS: atom_id res chain seq x y z
N MET A 1 -0.05 -9.97 -31.08
CA MET A 1 1.04 -10.49 -30.24
C MET A 1 2.07 -9.46 -29.74
N LYS A 2 1.97 -8.13 -30.06
CA LYS A 2 2.97 -7.09 -29.67
C LYS A 2 2.76 -6.44 -28.27
N GLN A 3 1.71 -6.79 -27.54
CA GLN A 3 1.42 -6.13 -26.22
C GLN A 3 2.16 -6.74 -25.03
N LYS A 4 2.66 -7.98 -25.10
CA LYS A 4 3.36 -8.63 -24.00
C LYS A 4 4.62 -7.89 -23.50
N PRO A 5 5.53 -7.41 -24.37
CA PRO A 5 6.74 -6.73 -23.90
C PRO A 5 6.44 -5.39 -23.21
N LEU A 6 5.46 -4.65 -23.67
CA LEU A 6 5.06 -3.35 -23.06
C LEU A 6 4.50 -3.54 -21.65
N ILE A 7 3.72 -4.58 -21.44
CA ILE A 7 3.14 -4.93 -20.13
C ILE A 7 4.26 -5.32 -19.15
N ILE A 8 5.23 -6.12 -19.62
CA ILE A 8 6.38 -6.54 -18.81
C ILE A 8 7.21 -5.30 -18.42
N ILE A 9 7.57 -4.44 -19.37
CA ILE A 9 8.36 -3.22 -19.11
C ILE A 9 7.63 -2.31 -18.11
N ARG A 10 6.34 -2.08 -18.33
CA ARG A 10 5.51 -1.28 -17.40
C ARG A 10 5.51 -1.86 -15.99
N ASN A 11 5.28 -3.15 -15.85
CA ASN A 11 5.21 -3.80 -14.54
C ASN A 11 6.59 -3.81 -13.85
N THR A 12 7.68 -4.06 -14.58
CA THR A 12 9.04 -3.98 -14.05
C THR A 12 9.37 -2.57 -13.59
N LEU A 13 9.02 -1.55 -14.37
CA LEU A 13 9.22 -0.15 -13.99
C LEU A 13 8.42 0.21 -12.73
N LEU A 14 7.18 -0.24 -12.61
CA LEU A 14 6.36 -0.01 -11.43
C LEU A 14 6.95 -0.70 -10.18
N ILE A 15 7.43 -1.94 -10.31
CA ILE A 15 8.09 -2.65 -9.22
C ILE A 15 9.36 -1.91 -8.79
N PHE A 16 10.15 -1.46 -9.76
CA PHE A 16 11.36 -0.68 -9.47
C PHE A 16 11.04 0.64 -8.76
N LEU A 17 10.03 1.38 -9.22
CA LEU A 17 9.62 2.65 -8.58
C LEU A 17 9.04 2.43 -7.18
N THR A 18 8.32 1.32 -6.97
CA THR A 18 7.65 1.05 -5.68
C THR A 18 8.61 0.51 -4.63
N PHE A 19 9.53 -0.35 -4.99
CA PHE A 19 10.44 -1.02 -4.06
C PHE A 19 11.91 -0.63 -4.29
N GLY A 20 12.37 -0.66 -5.53
CA GLY A 20 13.78 -0.41 -5.85
C GLY A 20 14.22 1.01 -5.54
N LEU A 21 13.44 2.01 -5.94
CA LEU A 21 13.79 3.41 -5.70
C LEU A 21 13.79 3.78 -4.21
N PRO A 22 12.78 3.45 -3.38
CA PRO A 22 12.84 3.72 -1.95
C PRO A 22 14.00 3.01 -1.25
N ILE A 23 14.25 1.76 -1.60
CA ILE A 23 15.39 1.00 -1.06
C ILE A 23 16.70 1.65 -1.46
N ALA A 24 16.87 2.02 -2.72
CA ALA A 24 18.07 2.72 -3.20
C ALA A 24 18.26 4.05 -2.46
N LEU A 25 17.21 4.86 -2.31
CA LEU A 25 17.27 6.11 -1.56
C LEU A 25 17.67 5.88 -0.09
N LEU A 26 17.12 4.88 0.58
CA LEU A 26 17.50 4.53 1.94
C LEU A 26 18.98 4.14 2.06
N ILE A 27 19.51 3.44 1.08
CA ILE A 27 20.92 3.02 1.07
C ILE A 27 21.82 4.23 0.78
N PHE A 28 21.54 4.99 -0.28
CA PHE A 28 22.39 6.10 -0.71
C PHE A 28 22.38 7.28 0.28
N PHE A 29 21.22 7.60 0.84
CA PHE A 29 21.06 8.72 1.80
C PHE A 29 20.96 8.24 3.24
N ARG A 30 21.57 7.09 3.54
CA ARG A 30 21.48 6.45 4.87
C ARG A 30 21.86 7.37 6.03
N LYS A 31 22.87 8.23 5.85
CA LYS A 31 23.31 9.19 6.88
C LYS A 31 22.24 10.24 7.14
N ASP A 32 21.62 10.75 6.06
CA ASP A 32 20.60 11.78 6.16
C ASP A 32 19.33 11.20 6.80
N PHE A 33 18.95 9.96 6.45
CA PHE A 33 17.82 9.26 7.09
C PHE A 33 18.06 8.98 8.58
N LYS A 34 19.28 8.61 8.97
CA LYS A 34 19.65 8.47 10.39
C LYS A 34 19.58 9.79 11.15
N THR A 35 19.98 10.89 10.51
CA THR A 35 19.84 12.22 11.09
C THR A 35 18.36 12.61 11.25
N LEU A 36 17.54 12.35 10.23
CA LEU A 36 16.10 12.57 10.32
C LEU A 36 15.45 11.72 11.41
N GLU A 37 15.82 10.45 11.53
CA GLU A 37 15.35 9.56 12.60
C GLU A 37 15.61 10.13 14.00
N GLN A 38 16.80 10.75 14.20
CA GLN A 38 17.14 11.40 15.49
C GLN A 38 16.32 12.67 15.76
N LEU A 39 15.79 13.32 14.71
CA LEU A 39 14.94 14.50 14.84
C LEU A 39 13.47 14.17 15.10
N ILE A 40 13.02 12.95 14.76
CA ILE A 40 11.63 12.53 14.94
C ILE A 40 11.12 12.66 16.38
N PRO A 41 11.90 12.29 17.44
CA PRO A 41 11.45 12.47 18.81
C PRO A 41 11.09 13.92 19.15
N THR A 42 11.71 14.90 18.49
CA THR A 42 11.39 16.33 18.71
C THR A 42 10.06 16.74 18.09
N THR A 43 9.56 16.00 17.11
CA THR A 43 8.26 16.26 16.46
C THR A 43 7.08 15.63 17.21
N GLY A 44 7.35 14.74 18.19
CA GLY A 44 6.33 14.02 18.94
C GLY A 44 5.36 13.26 18.02
N PHE A 45 4.06 13.46 18.21
CA PHE A 45 3.02 12.82 17.39
C PHE A 45 2.82 13.43 16.00
N ALA A 46 3.41 14.60 15.70
CA ALA A 46 3.17 15.29 14.44
C ALA A 46 3.72 14.50 13.24
N GLY A 47 4.89 13.91 13.34
CA GLY A 47 5.49 13.09 12.28
C GLY A 47 4.64 11.87 11.90
N PRO A 48 4.31 10.98 12.85
CA PRO A 48 3.39 9.86 12.63
C PRO A 48 2.03 10.29 12.06
N LEU A 49 1.41 11.32 12.62
CA LEU A 49 0.12 11.82 12.15
C LEU A 49 0.20 12.34 10.71
N PHE A 50 1.25 13.11 10.40
CA PHE A 50 1.49 13.59 9.04
C PHE A 50 1.62 12.42 8.04
N SER A 51 2.36 11.37 8.40
CA SER A 51 2.50 10.18 7.53
C SER A 51 1.16 9.50 7.28
N ILE A 52 0.33 9.29 8.31
CA ILE A 52 -1.00 8.70 8.18
C ILE A 52 -1.88 9.52 7.23
N LEU A 53 -1.92 10.85 7.42
CA LEU A 53 -2.71 11.76 6.58
C LEU A 53 -2.19 11.79 5.14
N LEU A 54 -0.88 11.81 4.95
CA LEU A 54 -0.25 11.75 3.63
C LEU A 54 -0.63 10.48 2.87
N MET A 55 -0.60 9.32 3.54
CA MET A 55 -1.04 8.05 2.94
C MET A 55 -2.53 8.12 2.55
N GLY A 56 -3.38 8.70 3.40
CA GLY A 56 -4.79 8.92 3.10
C GLY A 56 -4.98 9.81 1.85
N ILE A 57 -4.28 10.94 1.77
CA ILE A 57 -4.37 11.86 0.62
C ILE A 57 -3.88 11.18 -0.67
N LEU A 58 -2.72 10.52 -0.61
CA LEU A 58 -2.15 9.84 -1.77
C LEU A 58 -2.99 8.66 -2.25
N SER A 59 -3.81 8.07 -1.39
CA SER A 59 -4.71 6.99 -1.79
C SER A 59 -5.72 7.42 -2.86
N ALA A 60 -6.11 8.70 -2.88
CA ALA A 60 -6.98 9.27 -3.93
C ALA A 60 -6.27 9.42 -5.29
N THR A 61 -4.95 9.24 -5.35
CA THR A 61 -4.13 9.32 -6.57
C THR A 61 -3.73 7.92 -7.05
N PRO A 62 -3.22 7.75 -8.27
CA PRO A 62 -2.68 6.45 -8.72
C PRO A 62 -1.31 6.10 -8.08
N ILE A 63 -0.78 6.94 -7.20
CA ILE A 63 0.54 6.74 -6.58
C ILE A 63 0.43 5.62 -5.52
N PRO A 64 1.30 4.60 -5.54
CA PRO A 64 1.34 3.57 -4.50
C PRO A 64 1.88 4.14 -3.18
N THR A 65 1.32 3.70 -2.06
CA THR A 65 1.74 4.13 -0.71
C THR A 65 2.82 3.23 -0.09
N ASP A 66 3.14 2.10 -0.71
CA ASP A 66 4.16 1.16 -0.23
C ASP A 66 5.53 1.80 0.08
N PRO A 67 6.05 2.77 -0.73
CA PRO A 67 7.26 3.50 -0.39
C PRO A 67 7.19 4.20 0.97
N ILE A 68 6.04 4.77 1.32
CA ILE A 68 5.85 5.45 2.61
C ILE A 68 5.85 4.43 3.75
N VAL A 69 5.29 3.23 3.54
CA VAL A 69 5.34 2.15 4.54
C VAL A 69 6.77 1.75 4.85
N ILE A 70 7.64 1.63 3.83
CA ILE A 70 9.08 1.34 4.00
C ILE A 70 9.76 2.48 4.78
N LEU A 71 9.48 3.74 4.42
CA LEU A 71 10.04 4.91 5.10
C LEU A 71 9.54 5.01 6.56
N ASN A 72 8.28 4.69 6.83
CA ASN A 72 7.76 4.68 8.20
C ASN A 72 8.54 3.73 9.10
N GLY A 73 8.89 2.54 8.60
CA GLY A 73 9.71 1.60 9.32
C GLY A 73 11.13 2.12 9.57
N ALA A 74 11.73 2.72 8.55
CA ALA A 74 13.07 3.29 8.64
C ALA A 74 13.14 4.46 9.62
N LEU A 75 12.14 5.36 9.62
CA LEU A 75 12.16 6.61 10.39
C LEU A 75 11.56 6.49 11.78
N PHE A 76 10.46 5.75 11.95
CA PHE A 76 9.75 5.63 13.23
C PHE A 76 10.10 4.34 14.00
N GLY A 77 10.97 3.51 13.43
CA GLY A 77 11.36 2.24 14.04
C GLY A 77 10.35 1.10 13.85
N PRO A 78 10.68 -0.10 14.36
CA PRO A 78 9.94 -1.32 14.02
C PRO A 78 8.49 -1.34 14.52
N PHE A 79 8.22 -0.84 15.72
CA PHE A 79 6.89 -0.89 16.31
C PHE A 79 6.01 0.28 15.86
N ILE A 80 6.51 1.51 16.02
CA ILE A 80 5.75 2.72 15.66
C ILE A 80 5.57 2.78 14.14
N GLY A 81 6.61 2.44 13.36
CA GLY A 81 6.53 2.39 11.90
C GLY A 81 5.46 1.42 11.39
N VAL A 82 5.35 0.22 11.99
CA VAL A 82 4.27 -0.73 11.67
C VAL A 82 2.90 -0.16 12.02
N LEU A 83 2.75 0.43 13.21
CA LEU A 83 1.47 0.98 13.66
C LEU A 83 1.01 2.13 12.78
N VAL A 84 1.89 3.08 12.49
CA VAL A 84 1.63 4.24 11.60
C VAL A 84 1.26 3.77 10.20
N SER A 85 2.02 2.83 9.66
CA SER A 85 1.76 2.27 8.33
C SER A 85 0.42 1.53 8.27
N TRP A 86 0.10 0.74 9.30
CA TRP A 86 -1.17 0.05 9.40
C TRP A 86 -2.36 1.00 9.48
N MET A 87 -2.26 2.04 10.31
CA MET A 87 -3.30 3.07 10.40
C MET A 87 -3.44 3.84 9.08
N GLY A 88 -2.33 4.23 8.46
CA GLY A 88 -2.32 4.92 7.18
C GLY A 88 -2.93 4.08 6.04
N ASN A 89 -2.56 2.80 5.94
CA ASN A 89 -3.13 1.88 4.97
C ASN A 89 -4.63 1.64 5.19
N ASN A 90 -5.10 1.61 6.43
CA ASN A 90 -6.53 1.48 6.70
C ASN A 90 -7.30 2.77 6.36
N LEU A 91 -6.73 3.94 6.64
CA LEU A 91 -7.30 5.21 6.20
C LEU A 91 -7.37 5.30 4.68
N ALA A 92 -6.29 4.93 3.99
CA ALA A 92 -6.24 4.84 2.54
C ALA A 92 -7.32 3.91 1.99
N ALA A 93 -7.46 2.71 2.57
CA ALA A 93 -8.46 1.73 2.16
C ALA A 93 -9.90 2.26 2.32
N VAL A 94 -10.19 2.98 3.41
CA VAL A 94 -11.50 3.60 3.63
C VAL A 94 -11.80 4.66 2.56
N ILE A 95 -10.84 5.54 2.28
CA ILE A 95 -10.98 6.58 1.26
C ILE A 95 -11.21 5.95 -0.12
N GLU A 96 -10.40 4.97 -0.51
CA GLU A 96 -10.52 4.25 -1.77
C GLU A 96 -11.88 3.53 -1.90
N TYR A 97 -12.39 2.93 -0.82
CA TYR A 97 -13.70 2.30 -0.82
C TYR A 97 -14.81 3.32 -1.14
N PHE A 98 -14.78 4.49 -0.51
CA PHE A 98 -15.78 5.53 -0.76
C PHE A 98 -15.63 6.15 -2.16
N ILE A 99 -14.41 6.30 -2.67
CA ILE A 99 -14.17 6.69 -4.07
C ILE A 99 -14.79 5.64 -5.00
N GLY A 100 -14.51 4.36 -4.77
CA GLY A 100 -15.08 3.26 -5.55
C GLY A 100 -16.60 3.26 -5.53
N LYS A 101 -17.20 3.51 -4.36
CA LYS A 101 -18.65 3.62 -4.21
C LYS A 101 -19.24 4.79 -4.99
N GLY A 102 -18.53 5.91 -5.08
CA GLY A 102 -18.94 7.08 -5.86
C GLY A 102 -18.78 6.89 -7.36
N LEU A 103 -17.77 6.14 -7.80
CA LEU A 103 -17.54 5.84 -9.21
C LEU A 103 -18.57 4.84 -9.78
N GLY A 104 -19.12 3.96 -8.94
CA GLY A 104 -20.16 3.00 -9.30
C GLY A 104 -19.82 2.20 -10.56
N SER A 105 -20.76 2.19 -11.52
CA SER A 105 -20.61 1.48 -12.81
C SER A 105 -19.71 2.18 -13.84
N LEU A 106 -19.19 3.38 -13.54
CA LEU A 106 -18.36 4.16 -14.47
C LEU A 106 -16.97 3.57 -14.68
N ALA A 107 -16.47 2.79 -13.73
CA ALA A 107 -15.17 2.15 -13.83
C ALA A 107 -15.34 0.69 -14.23
N ASP A 108 -14.64 0.25 -15.28
CA ASP A 108 -14.67 -1.15 -15.72
C ASP A 108 -13.79 -2.03 -14.80
N PHE A 109 -14.25 -2.19 -13.55
CA PHE A 109 -13.58 -3.04 -12.56
C PHE A 109 -13.57 -4.52 -12.98
N ASN A 110 -14.52 -4.95 -13.83
CA ASN A 110 -14.54 -6.31 -14.36
C ASN A 110 -13.32 -6.60 -15.24
N GLN A 111 -12.88 -5.63 -16.05
CA GLN A 111 -11.65 -5.78 -16.83
C GLN A 111 -10.40 -5.77 -15.96
N GLN A 112 -10.34 -4.90 -14.95
CA GLN A 112 -9.21 -4.84 -14.01
C GLN A 112 -9.12 -6.14 -13.21
N LYS A 113 -10.25 -6.66 -12.75
CA LYS A 113 -10.33 -7.93 -12.03
C LYS A 113 -9.81 -9.11 -12.87
N LYS A 114 -10.15 -9.19 -14.17
CA LYS A 114 -9.67 -10.24 -15.08
C LYS A 114 -8.14 -10.27 -15.23
N ASN A 115 -7.47 -9.18 -14.95
CA ASN A 115 -6.02 -9.07 -15.03
C ASN A 115 -5.29 -9.42 -13.73
N LEU A 116 -6.01 -9.82 -12.68
CA LEU A 116 -5.40 -10.21 -11.42
C LEU A 116 -4.77 -11.61 -11.53
N PRO A 117 -3.54 -11.79 -11.01
CA PRO A 117 -2.86 -13.07 -11.00
C PRO A 117 -3.51 -14.07 -10.03
N PHE A 118 -3.04 -15.31 -10.06
CA PHE A 118 -3.40 -16.39 -9.13
C PHE A 118 -4.88 -16.82 -9.16
N GLY A 119 -5.60 -16.56 -10.26
CA GLY A 119 -7.01 -16.95 -10.40
C GLY A 119 -7.98 -16.16 -9.50
N LEU A 120 -7.56 -15.01 -8.99
CA LEU A 120 -8.37 -14.12 -8.17
C LEU A 120 -9.58 -13.54 -8.94
N ASP A 121 -9.48 -13.51 -10.26
CA ASP A 121 -10.57 -13.15 -11.17
C ASP A 121 -11.82 -14.03 -11.02
N LYS A 122 -11.64 -15.29 -10.64
CA LYS A 122 -12.71 -16.29 -10.48
C LYS A 122 -13.54 -16.11 -9.22
N PHE A 123 -13.01 -15.44 -8.20
CA PHE A 123 -13.74 -15.25 -6.94
C PHE A 123 -14.72 -14.07 -7.02
N PRO A 124 -15.90 -14.13 -6.40
CA PRO A 124 -16.79 -13.00 -6.25
C PRO A 124 -16.07 -11.81 -5.58
N ALA A 125 -16.38 -10.58 -6.03
CA ALA A 125 -15.72 -9.37 -5.50
C ALA A 125 -16.00 -9.13 -4.00
N ASP A 126 -17.08 -9.70 -3.46
CA ASP A 126 -17.49 -9.64 -2.06
C ASP A 126 -16.98 -10.80 -1.22
N SER A 127 -16.29 -11.78 -1.83
CA SER A 127 -15.71 -12.90 -1.09
C SER A 127 -14.53 -12.46 -0.22
N ALA A 128 -14.44 -13.01 1.01
CA ALA A 128 -13.32 -12.72 1.89
C ALA A 128 -11.96 -13.12 1.26
N ILE A 129 -11.97 -14.20 0.45
CA ILE A 129 -10.77 -14.64 -0.29
C ILE A 129 -10.30 -13.54 -1.24
N PHE A 130 -11.18 -12.98 -2.07
CA PHE A 130 -10.83 -11.88 -2.97
C PHE A 130 -10.38 -10.64 -2.20
N LEU A 131 -11.11 -10.27 -1.14
CA LEU A 131 -10.84 -9.08 -0.36
C LEU A 131 -9.52 -9.14 0.42
N ILE A 132 -9.09 -10.32 0.87
CA ILE A 132 -7.84 -10.53 1.60
C ILE A 132 -6.69 -10.75 0.61
N PHE A 133 -6.77 -11.80 -0.20
CA PHE A 133 -5.65 -12.22 -1.05
C PHE A 133 -5.42 -11.28 -2.23
N GLY A 134 -6.46 -10.62 -2.73
CA GLY A 134 -6.31 -9.59 -3.76
C GLY A 134 -5.42 -8.42 -3.33
N ARG A 135 -5.35 -8.11 -2.03
CA ARG A 135 -4.49 -7.04 -1.51
C ARG A 135 -3.01 -7.37 -1.51
N PHE A 136 -2.65 -8.66 -1.54
CA PHE A 136 -1.26 -9.09 -1.61
C PHE A 136 -0.67 -9.02 -3.02
N VAL A 137 -1.47 -8.66 -4.04
CA VAL A 137 -0.94 -8.34 -5.37
C VAL A 137 -0.16 -7.03 -5.28
N PRO A 138 1.18 -7.04 -5.50
CA PRO A 138 2.00 -5.86 -5.29
C PRO A 138 1.51 -4.64 -6.09
N GLN A 139 1.64 -3.45 -5.52
CA GLN A 139 1.38 -2.13 -6.10
C GLN A 139 -0.10 -1.80 -6.37
N VAL A 140 -0.87 -2.74 -6.88
CA VAL A 140 -2.21 -2.46 -7.39
C VAL A 140 -3.31 -3.18 -6.62
N GLY A 141 -2.97 -4.27 -5.92
CA GLY A 141 -3.95 -5.15 -5.30
C GLY A 141 -4.80 -4.46 -4.24
N GLY A 142 -4.18 -3.75 -3.31
CA GLY A 142 -4.89 -3.01 -2.27
C GLY A 142 -5.88 -2.00 -2.86
N LYS A 143 -5.43 -1.22 -3.83
CA LYS A 143 -6.23 -0.19 -4.50
C LYS A 143 -7.38 -0.80 -5.33
N ILE A 144 -7.08 -1.82 -6.14
CA ILE A 144 -8.11 -2.48 -6.95
C ILE A 144 -9.18 -3.09 -6.06
N VAL A 145 -8.79 -3.80 -4.99
CA VAL A 145 -9.73 -4.42 -4.06
C VAL A 145 -10.57 -3.38 -3.33
N SER A 146 -9.97 -2.24 -2.94
CA SER A 146 -10.68 -1.17 -2.24
C SER A 146 -11.70 -0.47 -3.15
N LEU A 147 -11.28 -0.09 -4.35
CA LEU A 147 -12.17 0.54 -5.32
C LEU A 147 -13.27 -0.44 -5.76
N ALA A 148 -12.94 -1.69 -6.04
CA ALA A 148 -13.92 -2.71 -6.39
C ALA A 148 -14.89 -2.97 -5.23
N GLY A 149 -14.40 -3.08 -3.98
CA GLY A 149 -15.25 -3.24 -2.81
C GLY A 149 -16.30 -2.15 -2.69
N GLY A 150 -15.93 -0.89 -2.96
CA GLY A 150 -16.85 0.22 -3.02
C GLY A 150 -17.82 0.13 -4.20
N ALA A 151 -17.31 -0.06 -5.43
CA ALA A 151 -18.08 -0.10 -6.66
C ALA A 151 -19.11 -1.24 -6.69
N TYR A 152 -18.77 -2.41 -6.16
CA TYR A 152 -19.68 -3.53 -6.02
C TYR A 152 -20.54 -3.48 -4.76
N HIS A 153 -20.52 -2.38 -4.00
CA HIS A 153 -21.30 -2.18 -2.80
C HIS A 153 -21.12 -3.30 -1.76
N VAL A 154 -19.91 -3.83 -1.63
CA VAL A 154 -19.59 -4.81 -0.59
C VAL A 154 -19.94 -4.21 0.77
N PRO A 155 -20.63 -4.94 1.68
CA PRO A 155 -20.96 -4.43 3.01
C PRO A 155 -19.70 -3.87 3.71
N PHE A 156 -19.74 -2.60 4.13
CA PHE A 156 -18.57 -1.89 4.66
C PHE A 156 -17.87 -2.63 5.80
N GLY A 157 -18.64 -3.23 6.72
CA GLY A 157 -18.08 -4.03 7.81
C GLY A 157 -17.26 -5.22 7.32
N ARG A 158 -17.76 -5.96 6.29
CA ARG A 158 -17.03 -7.09 5.67
C ARG A 158 -15.76 -6.60 4.98
N TYR A 159 -15.86 -5.50 4.24
CA TYR A 159 -14.72 -4.89 3.58
C TYR A 159 -13.67 -4.43 4.60
N LEU A 160 -14.08 -3.70 5.65
CA LEU A 160 -13.18 -3.07 6.60
C LEU A 160 -12.38 -4.10 7.41
N TRP A 161 -13.02 -5.16 7.96
CA TRP A 161 -12.27 -6.14 8.73
C TRP A 161 -11.25 -6.90 7.88
N THR A 162 -11.60 -7.22 6.61
CA THR A 162 -10.65 -7.86 5.69
C THR A 162 -9.49 -6.94 5.34
N ALA A 163 -9.73 -5.63 5.20
CA ALA A 163 -8.71 -4.62 4.99
C ALA A 163 -7.77 -4.52 6.21
N VAL A 164 -8.35 -4.40 7.41
CA VAL A 164 -7.60 -4.28 8.67
C VAL A 164 -6.64 -5.45 8.86
N VAL A 165 -7.13 -6.68 8.63
CA VAL A 165 -6.31 -7.89 8.76
C VAL A 165 -5.20 -7.94 7.70
N SER A 166 -5.53 -7.78 6.41
CA SER A 166 -4.52 -7.89 5.35
C SER A 166 -3.51 -6.74 5.36
N ASN A 167 -3.94 -5.52 5.68
CA ASN A 167 -3.03 -4.37 5.79
C ASN A 167 -2.04 -4.52 6.95
N LEU A 168 -2.40 -5.24 8.02
CA LEU A 168 -1.47 -5.53 9.12
C LEU A 168 -0.26 -6.32 8.61
N PHE A 169 -0.49 -7.40 7.87
CA PHE A 169 0.61 -8.21 7.33
C PHE A 169 1.50 -7.41 6.38
N GLY A 170 0.92 -6.64 5.45
CA GLY A 170 1.68 -5.77 4.55
C GLY A 170 2.51 -4.73 5.29
N SER A 171 1.91 -4.08 6.29
CA SER A 171 2.59 -3.07 7.11
C SER A 171 3.73 -3.66 7.93
N VAL A 172 3.55 -4.84 8.53
CA VAL A 172 4.62 -5.54 9.25
C VAL A 172 5.78 -5.85 8.32
N PHE A 173 5.50 -6.46 7.17
CA PHE A 173 6.55 -6.90 6.26
C PHE A 173 7.36 -5.73 5.68
N LEU A 174 6.69 -4.72 5.13
CA LEU A 174 7.35 -3.59 4.48
C LEU A 174 8.02 -2.65 5.47
N SER A 175 7.38 -2.37 6.60
CA SER A 175 7.93 -1.47 7.62
C SER A 175 9.15 -2.08 8.32
N LEU A 176 9.10 -3.37 8.69
CA LEU A 176 10.28 -4.06 9.23
C LEU A 176 11.40 -4.18 8.21
N GLY A 177 11.06 -4.37 6.92
CA GLY A 177 12.02 -4.32 5.82
C GLY A 177 12.75 -2.99 5.75
N GLY A 178 12.01 -1.88 5.80
CA GLY A 178 12.57 -0.51 5.81
C GLY A 178 13.49 -0.26 7.01
N TYR A 179 13.05 -0.64 8.20
CA TYR A 179 13.87 -0.58 9.41
C TYR A 179 15.16 -1.36 9.27
N SER A 180 15.07 -2.62 8.82
CA SER A 180 16.24 -3.50 8.68
C SER A 180 17.26 -2.95 7.68
N ILE A 181 16.79 -2.38 6.54
CA ILE A 181 17.67 -1.78 5.54
C ILE A 181 18.45 -0.59 6.11
N LEU A 182 17.80 0.29 6.88
CA LEU A 182 18.46 1.45 7.46
C LEU A 182 19.47 1.06 8.56
N HIS A 183 19.18 0.01 9.34
CA HIS A 183 19.94 -0.38 10.53
C HIS A 183 20.87 -1.57 10.31
N SER A 184 20.84 -2.25 9.14
CA SER A 184 21.77 -3.34 8.88
C SER A 184 23.21 -2.84 8.88
N PRO A 185 24.17 -3.59 9.41
CA PRO A 185 25.59 -3.31 9.22
C PRO A 185 25.93 -3.56 7.74
N LEU A 186 26.29 -2.49 6.99
CA LEU A 186 26.92 -2.55 5.69
C LEU A 186 28.39 -2.29 5.84
#